data_97a03578f1a9715e06d60064d9b49f3f
#
_entry.id   97a03578f1a9715e06d60064d9b49f3f
#
_cell.length_a   1.000
_cell.length_b   1.000
_cell.length_c   1.000
_cell.angle_alpha   90.00
_cell.angle_beta   90.00
_cell.angle_gamma   90.00
#
_symmetry.space_group_name_H-M   'P 1'
#
loop_
_entity.id
_entity.type
_entity.pdbx_description
1 polymer ?
#
loop_
_entity_poly.entity_id
_entity_poly.type
_entity_poly.pdbx_seq_one_letter_code
_entity_poly.pdbx_strand_id
1 'polypeptide(L)'
;PAPVPLNDYVAQVKEQGQHLAPVRAERLQQVLGDMVIDPTMLPTLGSALNSGKAIYLFGDSGTGKTYLAEHLVHTLDGHIWVPYALYVDGEVVQVFDPIVHKRVNLAPVPDRALARDLSADGRWVRCERPVVIAGGELNLDMLDLGHDPHTRVHMAPPQLKANNGI
;
A
#
# COMPACT_ATOMS: atom_id res chain seq x y z
N PRO A 1 -19.39 7.28 -5.12
CA PRO A 1 -19.52 7.44 -3.68
C PRO A 1 -19.00 8.81 -3.23
N ALA A 2 -19.48 9.32 -2.09
CA ALA A 2 -18.97 10.57 -1.53
C ALA A 2 -17.49 10.42 -1.13
N PRO A 3 -16.67 11.49 -1.21
CA PRO A 3 -15.30 11.43 -0.77
C PRO A 3 -15.20 11.27 0.75
N VAL A 4 -14.11 10.66 1.22
CA VAL A 4 -13.82 10.46 2.64
C VAL A 4 -13.05 11.66 3.17
N PRO A 5 -13.40 12.21 4.36
CA PRO A 5 -12.61 13.26 5.00
C PRO A 5 -11.18 12.82 5.27
N LEU A 6 -10.20 13.74 5.15
CA LEU A 6 -8.78 13.44 5.36
C LEU A 6 -8.51 12.82 6.74
N ASN A 7 -9.16 13.32 7.80
CA ASN A 7 -8.97 12.81 9.15
C ASN A 7 -9.40 11.34 9.30
N ASP A 8 -10.50 10.94 8.67
CA ASP A 8 -10.98 9.56 8.66
C ASP A 8 -9.99 8.65 7.92
N TYR A 9 -9.45 9.14 6.80
CA TYR A 9 -8.42 8.43 6.06
C TYR A 9 -7.12 8.23 6.86
N VAL A 10 -6.62 9.29 7.49
CA VAL A 10 -5.41 9.22 8.31
C VAL A 10 -5.59 8.25 9.48
N ALA A 11 -6.75 8.27 10.13
CA ALA A 11 -7.07 7.32 11.20
C ALA A 11 -7.04 5.88 10.68
N GLN A 12 -7.67 5.62 9.54
CA GLN A 12 -7.73 4.29 8.93
C GLN A 12 -6.34 3.78 8.49
N VAL A 13 -5.52 4.62 7.87
CA VAL A 13 -4.13 4.26 7.47
C VAL A 13 -3.29 3.89 8.69
N LYS A 14 -3.41 4.65 9.79
CA LYS A 14 -2.70 4.34 11.04
C LYS A 14 -3.17 3.04 11.67
N GLU A 15 -4.48 2.81 11.73
CA GLU A 15 -5.07 1.57 12.26
C GLU A 15 -4.57 0.35 11.47
N GLN A 16 -4.64 0.42 10.14
CA GLN A 16 -4.16 -0.66 9.26
C GLN A 16 -2.66 -0.92 9.38
N GLY A 17 -1.87 0.13 9.64
CA GLY A 17 -0.43 0.01 9.88
C GLY A 17 -0.10 -0.62 11.24
N GLN A 18 -0.86 -0.29 12.29
CA GLN A 18 -0.65 -0.80 13.64
C GLN A 18 -1.01 -2.29 13.78
N HIS A 19 -1.94 -2.78 12.98
CA HIS A 19 -2.38 -4.18 12.99
C HIS A 19 -1.52 -5.10 12.12
N LEU A 20 -0.43 -4.60 11.54
CA LEU A 20 0.55 -5.44 10.87
C LEU A 20 1.25 -6.33 11.90
N ALA A 21 1.06 -7.64 11.77
CA ALA A 21 1.89 -8.58 12.50
C ALA A 21 3.36 -8.43 12.07
N PRO A 22 4.32 -8.48 13.02
CA PRO A 22 5.73 -8.42 12.66
C PRO A 22 6.09 -9.50 11.64
N VAL A 23 6.77 -9.10 10.58
CA VAL A 23 7.29 -10.03 9.57
C VAL A 23 8.40 -10.86 10.21
N ARG A 24 8.18 -12.17 10.29
CA ARG A 24 9.12 -13.14 10.86
C ARG A 24 10.08 -13.68 9.79
N ALA A 25 11.24 -14.16 10.24
CA ALA A 25 12.25 -14.72 9.35
C ALA A 25 11.73 -15.89 8.49
N GLU A 26 10.89 -16.76 9.08
CA GLU A 26 10.29 -17.89 8.39
C GLU A 26 9.37 -17.43 7.24
N ARG A 27 8.62 -16.33 7.45
CA ARG A 27 7.76 -15.76 6.42
C ARG A 27 8.58 -15.18 5.27
N LEU A 28 9.67 -14.47 5.58
CA LEU A 28 10.61 -13.98 4.58
C LEU A 28 11.23 -15.12 3.76
N GLN A 29 11.70 -16.17 4.43
CA GLN A 29 12.24 -17.34 3.75
C GLN A 29 11.19 -18.02 2.85
N GLN A 30 9.97 -18.14 3.30
CA GLN A 30 8.88 -18.73 2.50
C GLN A 30 8.58 -17.91 1.24
N VAL A 31 8.52 -16.58 1.36
CA VAL A 31 8.17 -15.69 0.24
C VAL A 31 9.34 -15.53 -0.74
N LEU A 32 10.57 -15.51 -0.22
CA LEU A 32 11.79 -15.29 -0.98
C LEU A 32 12.54 -16.57 -1.30
N GLY A 33 11.96 -17.76 -1.00
CA GLY A 33 12.63 -19.06 -1.10
C GLY A 33 13.11 -19.44 -2.51
N ASP A 34 12.47 -18.89 -3.55
CA ASP A 34 12.85 -19.09 -4.94
C ASP A 34 13.97 -18.13 -5.40
N MET A 35 14.36 -17.18 -4.53
CA MET A 35 15.42 -16.22 -4.80
C MET A 35 16.75 -16.66 -4.19
N VAL A 36 17.83 -16.51 -4.95
CA VAL A 36 19.18 -16.62 -4.41
C VAL A 36 19.53 -15.32 -3.69
N ILE A 37 19.29 -15.27 -2.38
CA ILE A 37 19.57 -14.12 -1.52
C ILE A 37 20.67 -14.53 -0.53
N ASP A 38 21.59 -13.62 -0.27
CA ASP A 38 22.55 -13.80 0.81
C ASP A 38 21.82 -13.96 2.15
N PRO A 39 21.99 -15.06 2.89
CA PRO A 39 21.32 -15.29 4.16
C PRO A 39 21.51 -14.17 5.18
N THR A 40 22.58 -13.40 5.09
CA THR A 40 22.86 -12.25 5.97
C THR A 40 21.92 -11.06 5.70
N MET A 41 21.30 -10.99 4.53
CA MET A 41 20.33 -9.94 4.18
C MET A 41 18.96 -10.16 4.82
N LEU A 42 18.55 -11.40 5.11
CA LEU A 42 17.21 -11.70 5.63
C LEU A 42 16.89 -10.99 6.96
N PRO A 43 17.79 -10.99 7.97
CA PRO A 43 17.56 -10.22 9.20
C PRO A 43 17.43 -8.71 8.96
N THR A 44 18.24 -8.18 8.03
CA THR A 44 18.22 -6.76 7.66
C THR A 44 16.89 -6.38 7.00
N LEU A 45 16.42 -7.19 6.05
CA LEU A 45 15.13 -7.00 5.39
C LEU A 45 13.97 -7.09 6.39
N GLY A 46 13.99 -8.07 7.29
CA GLY A 46 13.00 -8.22 8.33
C GLY A 46 12.94 -7.02 9.27
N SER A 47 14.09 -6.51 9.70
CA SER A 47 14.18 -5.31 10.53
C SER A 47 13.69 -4.07 9.78
N ALA A 48 14.02 -3.92 8.51
CA ALA A 48 13.58 -2.81 7.67
C ALA A 48 12.06 -2.80 7.50
N LEU A 49 11.45 -3.95 7.15
CA LEU A 49 9.99 -4.09 7.02
C LEU A 49 9.25 -3.79 8.33
N ASN A 50 9.79 -4.30 9.45
CA ASN A 50 9.18 -4.11 10.77
C ASN A 50 9.38 -2.69 11.32
N SER A 51 10.26 -1.88 10.73
CA SER A 51 10.49 -0.50 11.16
C SER A 51 9.32 0.43 10.81
N GLY A 52 8.46 0.05 9.84
CA GLY A 52 7.40 0.90 9.29
C GLY A 52 7.92 2.16 8.59
N LYS A 53 9.22 2.20 8.24
CA LYS A 53 9.88 3.31 7.55
C LYS A 53 10.09 2.98 6.09
N ALA A 54 10.34 4.01 5.28
CA ALA A 54 10.73 3.84 3.90
C ALA A 54 12.01 3.00 3.78
N ILE A 55 12.00 2.05 2.84
CA ILE A 55 13.15 1.18 2.55
C ILE A 55 13.74 1.63 1.22
N TYR A 56 15.05 1.80 1.20
CA TYR A 56 15.79 2.11 -0.01
C TYR A 56 16.67 0.94 -0.41
N LEU A 57 16.38 0.34 -1.58
CA LEU A 57 17.17 -0.74 -2.17
C LEU A 57 18.11 -0.17 -3.24
N PHE A 58 19.40 -0.35 -3.06
CA PHE A 58 20.41 0.12 -4.00
C PHE A 58 21.40 -0.98 -4.37
N GLY A 59 22.09 -0.83 -5.47
CA GLY A 59 23.07 -1.80 -6.00
C GLY A 59 23.09 -1.77 -7.52
N ASP A 60 23.93 -2.61 -8.12
CA ASP A 60 24.15 -2.66 -9.57
C ASP A 60 22.87 -3.04 -10.34
N SER A 61 22.81 -2.64 -11.61
CA SER A 61 21.71 -3.03 -12.50
C SER A 61 21.69 -4.56 -12.67
N GLY A 62 20.49 -5.15 -12.77
CA GLY A 62 20.34 -6.59 -12.97
C GLY A 62 20.47 -7.45 -11.70
N THR A 63 20.64 -6.87 -10.51
CA THR A 63 20.77 -7.63 -9.25
C THR A 63 19.46 -8.07 -8.62
N GLY A 64 18.32 -7.94 -9.32
CA GLY A 64 17.03 -8.42 -8.83
C GLY A 64 16.31 -7.51 -7.83
N LYS A 65 16.72 -6.23 -7.68
CA LYS A 65 16.10 -5.29 -6.74
C LYS A 65 14.59 -5.11 -6.94
N THR A 66 14.17 -4.93 -8.19
CA THR A 66 12.74 -4.78 -8.53
C THR A 66 11.97 -6.04 -8.19
N TYR A 67 12.51 -7.21 -8.56
CA TYR A 67 11.90 -8.50 -8.24
C TYR A 67 11.78 -8.71 -6.73
N LEU A 68 12.82 -8.35 -5.97
CA LEU A 68 12.80 -8.37 -4.51
C LEU A 68 11.70 -7.45 -3.96
N ALA A 69 11.60 -6.21 -4.42
CA ALA A 69 10.59 -5.25 -3.97
C ALA A 69 9.17 -5.76 -4.22
N GLU A 70 8.89 -6.31 -5.40
CA GLU A 70 7.60 -6.91 -5.76
C GLU A 70 7.20 -8.06 -4.84
N HIS A 71 8.17 -8.89 -4.43
CA HIS A 71 7.91 -10.03 -3.57
C HIS A 71 7.78 -9.66 -2.09
N LEU A 72 8.42 -8.59 -1.65
CA LEU A 72 8.34 -8.15 -0.25
C LEU A 72 6.92 -7.82 0.20
N VAL A 73 6.04 -7.35 -0.68
CA VAL A 73 4.64 -7.10 -0.33
C VAL A 73 3.92 -8.36 0.15
N HIS A 74 4.28 -9.53 -0.40
CA HIS A 74 3.68 -10.82 -0.01
C HIS A 74 4.10 -11.29 1.39
N THR A 75 5.05 -10.60 2.02
CA THR A 75 5.38 -10.81 3.43
C THR A 75 4.42 -10.09 4.37
N LEU A 76 3.70 -9.08 3.86
CA LEU A 76 2.72 -8.30 4.61
C LEU A 76 1.37 -8.99 4.53
N ASP A 77 0.88 -9.48 5.65
CA ASP A 77 -0.41 -10.16 5.70
C ASP A 77 -1.60 -9.19 5.66
N GLY A 78 -2.75 -9.76 5.29
CA GLY A 78 -4.05 -9.08 5.35
C GLY A 78 -4.35 -8.18 4.15
N HIS A 79 -5.48 -7.53 4.26
CA HIS A 79 -6.03 -6.63 3.25
C HIS A 79 -6.13 -5.22 3.83
N ILE A 80 -6.23 -4.23 2.96
CA ILE A 80 -6.41 -2.84 3.36
C ILE A 80 -7.72 -2.27 2.82
N TRP A 81 -8.20 -1.21 3.45
CA TRP A 81 -9.28 -0.40 2.96
C TRP A 81 -8.72 0.84 2.29
N VAL A 82 -9.10 1.05 1.04
CA VAL A 82 -8.71 2.18 0.20
C VAL A 82 -9.95 3.00 -0.11
N PRO A 83 -9.98 4.31 0.14
CA PRO A 83 -11.13 5.13 -0.24
C PRO A 83 -11.17 5.35 -1.75
N TYR A 84 -12.36 5.48 -2.34
CA TYR A 84 -12.46 5.91 -3.74
C TYR A 84 -11.86 7.29 -3.95
N ALA A 85 -12.17 8.22 -3.05
CA ALA A 85 -11.67 9.58 -3.09
C ALA A 85 -11.59 10.19 -1.69
N LEU A 86 -10.73 11.17 -1.54
CA LEU A 86 -10.59 12.01 -0.35
C LEU A 86 -11.17 13.40 -0.60
N TYR A 87 -11.62 14.03 0.49
CA TYR A 87 -11.93 15.45 0.52
C TYR A 87 -10.88 16.18 1.35
N VAL A 88 -10.14 17.08 0.71
CA VAL A 88 -9.04 17.83 1.30
C VAL A 88 -9.14 19.29 0.88
N ASP A 89 -9.31 20.19 1.82
CA ASP A 89 -9.31 21.66 1.62
C ASP A 89 -10.22 22.17 0.48
N GLY A 90 -11.39 21.57 0.34
CA GLY A 90 -12.34 21.94 -0.73
C GLY A 90 -12.21 21.14 -2.02
N GLU A 91 -11.15 20.35 -2.15
CA GLU A 91 -10.84 19.59 -3.35
C GLU A 91 -11.11 18.09 -3.17
N VAL A 92 -11.41 17.42 -4.28
CA VAL A 92 -11.59 15.97 -4.32
C VAL A 92 -10.36 15.33 -4.94
N VAL A 93 -9.77 14.38 -4.20
CA VAL A 93 -8.58 13.63 -4.64
C VAL A 93 -8.97 12.17 -4.83
N GLN A 94 -8.93 11.68 -6.06
CA GLN A 94 -9.16 10.26 -6.35
C GLN A 94 -7.96 9.43 -5.91
N VAL A 95 -8.21 8.45 -5.02
CA VAL A 95 -7.16 7.55 -4.49
C VAL A 95 -7.24 6.17 -5.11
N PHE A 96 -8.44 5.57 -5.13
CA PHE A 96 -8.60 4.24 -5.70
C PHE A 96 -8.27 4.24 -7.20
N ASP A 97 -7.33 3.39 -7.56
CA ASP A 97 -6.87 3.16 -8.93
C ASP A 97 -6.92 1.64 -9.20
N PRO A 98 -7.76 1.16 -10.13
CA PRO A 98 -7.89 -0.28 -10.38
C PRO A 98 -6.64 -0.94 -10.95
N ILE A 99 -5.67 -0.16 -11.46
CA ILE A 99 -4.37 -0.67 -11.92
C ILE A 99 -3.48 -1.04 -10.73
N VAL A 100 -3.52 -0.23 -9.67
CA VAL A 100 -2.71 -0.38 -8.45
C VAL A 100 -3.45 -1.21 -7.39
N HIS A 101 -4.74 -0.92 -7.18
CA HIS A 101 -5.53 -1.48 -6.10
C HIS A 101 -6.38 -2.65 -6.57
N LYS A 102 -5.93 -3.87 -6.33
CA LYS A 102 -6.66 -5.09 -6.65
C LYS A 102 -7.75 -5.34 -5.61
N ARG A 103 -9.01 -5.30 -6.03
CA ARG A 103 -10.16 -5.55 -5.16
C ARG A 103 -10.19 -6.98 -4.67
N VAL A 104 -10.57 -7.15 -3.40
CA VAL A 104 -10.79 -8.46 -2.79
C VAL A 104 -12.26 -8.61 -2.43
N ASN A 105 -12.93 -9.54 -3.07
CA ASN A 105 -14.30 -9.93 -2.77
C ASN A 105 -14.26 -11.11 -1.77
N LEU A 106 -14.23 -10.80 -0.49
CA LEU A 106 -14.43 -11.81 0.55
C LEU A 106 -15.87 -11.77 1.04
N ALA A 107 -16.42 -12.95 1.32
CA ALA A 107 -17.69 -13.03 2.04
C ALA A 107 -17.60 -12.25 3.36
N PRO A 108 -18.68 -11.61 3.84
CA PRO A 108 -18.69 -10.92 5.11
C PRO A 108 -18.23 -11.88 6.22
N VAL A 109 -17.20 -11.49 6.97
CA VAL A 109 -16.76 -12.29 8.14
C VAL A 109 -17.67 -11.92 9.30
N PRO A 110 -18.42 -12.87 9.89
CA PRO A 110 -19.46 -12.56 10.85
C PRO A 110 -19.00 -12.02 12.21
N ASP A 111 -17.70 -12.03 12.51
CA ASP A 111 -17.25 -11.82 13.88
C ASP A 111 -15.98 -10.98 14.02
N ARG A 112 -16.16 -9.66 13.97
CA ARG A 112 -15.24 -8.70 14.59
C ARG A 112 -16.00 -7.50 15.14
N ALA A 113 -16.58 -7.68 16.31
CA ALA A 113 -17.42 -6.70 17.00
C ALA A 113 -16.68 -5.43 17.52
N LEU A 114 -15.40 -5.23 17.22
CA LEU A 114 -14.60 -4.11 17.73
C LEU A 114 -13.78 -3.35 16.68
N ALA A 115 -13.67 -3.83 15.44
CA ALA A 115 -13.09 -3.05 14.35
C ALA A 115 -14.20 -2.29 13.63
N ARG A 116 -13.97 -1.02 13.30
CA ARG A 116 -14.88 -0.22 12.47
C ARG A 116 -15.18 -1.02 11.19
N ASP A 117 -16.38 -1.54 11.08
CA ASP A 117 -16.78 -2.34 9.91
C ASP A 117 -16.99 -1.41 8.72
N LEU A 118 -15.97 -1.28 7.88
CA LEU A 118 -16.03 -0.52 6.64
C LEU A 118 -16.70 -1.29 5.50
N SER A 119 -17.07 -2.56 5.71
CA SER A 119 -17.70 -3.38 4.67
C SER A 119 -19.07 -2.81 4.22
N ALA A 120 -19.75 -2.09 5.10
CA ALA A 120 -21.02 -1.42 4.82
C ALA A 120 -20.85 0.01 4.27
N ASP A 121 -19.65 0.59 4.37
CA ASP A 121 -19.36 1.95 3.88
C ASP A 121 -18.88 1.90 2.43
N GLY A 122 -19.79 2.12 1.50
CA GLY A 122 -19.50 2.11 0.05
C GLY A 122 -18.48 3.16 -0.43
N ARG A 123 -17.95 3.99 0.46
CA ARG A 123 -16.85 4.93 0.15
C ARG A 123 -15.48 4.25 0.14
N TRP A 124 -15.38 3.06 0.71
CA TRP A 124 -14.16 2.29 0.84
C TRP A 124 -14.19 1.01 0.00
N VAL A 125 -13.03 0.61 -0.46
CA VAL A 125 -12.83 -0.64 -1.21
C VAL A 125 -11.82 -1.49 -0.46
N ARG A 126 -12.14 -2.75 -0.24
CA ARG A 126 -11.18 -3.71 0.30
C ARG A 126 -10.26 -4.18 -0.81
N CYS A 127 -8.96 -4.05 -0.59
CA CYS A 127 -7.93 -4.35 -1.58
C CYS A 127 -6.81 -5.22 -0.99
N GLU A 128 -6.11 -5.91 -1.86
CA GLU A 128 -4.76 -6.40 -1.55
C GLU A 128 -3.86 -5.21 -1.24
N ARG A 129 -2.75 -5.46 -0.55
CA ARG A 129 -1.75 -4.40 -0.32
C ARG A 129 -1.13 -3.98 -1.64
N PRO A 130 -1.12 -2.68 -1.96
CA PRO A 130 -0.65 -2.19 -3.23
C PRO A 130 0.87 -2.29 -3.37
N VAL A 131 1.31 -2.47 -4.60
CA VAL A 131 2.70 -2.29 -5.01
C VAL A 131 2.73 -1.20 -6.07
N VAL A 132 3.55 -0.19 -5.85
CA VAL A 132 3.77 0.88 -6.81
C VAL A 132 5.25 0.92 -7.17
N ILE A 133 5.55 0.65 -8.43
CA ILE A 133 6.91 0.69 -8.96
C ILE A 133 7.03 1.92 -9.84
N ALA A 134 8.04 2.74 -9.54
CA ALA A 134 8.41 3.87 -10.37
C ALA A 134 9.86 3.67 -10.85
N GLY A 135 10.09 3.86 -12.12
CA GLY A 135 11.39 3.73 -12.75
C GLY A 135 12.12 5.08 -12.90
N GLY A 136 13.04 5.14 -13.85
CA GLY A 136 13.82 6.35 -14.13
C GLY A 136 13.01 7.53 -14.70
N GLU A 137 11.75 7.31 -15.04
CA GLU A 137 10.79 8.35 -15.43
C GLU A 137 10.26 9.17 -14.26
N LEU A 138 10.46 8.71 -13.02
CA LEU A 138 9.97 9.39 -11.81
C LEU A 138 10.61 10.77 -11.68
N ASN A 139 9.77 11.79 -11.65
CA ASN A 139 10.17 13.19 -11.43
C ASN A 139 9.35 13.80 -10.28
N LEU A 140 9.70 15.02 -9.86
CA LEU A 140 9.04 15.69 -8.75
C LEU A 140 7.57 16.01 -9.05
N ASP A 141 7.23 16.32 -10.30
CA ASP A 141 5.84 16.62 -10.68
C ASP A 141 4.92 15.41 -10.51
N MET A 142 5.44 14.18 -10.68
CA MET A 142 4.69 12.95 -10.46
C MET A 142 4.42 12.66 -8.96
N LEU A 143 5.14 13.32 -8.06
CA LEU A 143 4.93 13.22 -6.61
C LEU A 143 3.90 14.22 -6.10
N ASP A 144 3.46 15.14 -6.95
CA ASP A 144 2.38 16.08 -6.67
C ASP A 144 1.01 15.53 -7.08
N LEU A 145 -0.05 16.22 -6.66
CA LEU A 145 -1.41 15.88 -7.08
C LEU A 145 -1.58 16.15 -8.58
N GLY A 146 -1.83 15.10 -9.35
CA GLY A 146 -2.19 15.26 -10.75
C GLY A 146 -3.56 15.93 -10.87
N HIS A 147 -3.73 16.91 -11.76
CA HIS A 147 -5.03 17.52 -12.04
C HIS A 147 -5.57 17.01 -13.37
N ASP A 148 -6.77 16.44 -13.36
CA ASP A 148 -7.49 16.09 -14.58
C ASP A 148 -8.45 17.24 -14.94
N PRO A 149 -8.17 18.00 -16.00
CA PRO A 149 -8.99 19.15 -16.40
C PRO A 149 -10.40 18.75 -16.88
N HIS A 150 -10.60 17.50 -17.30
CA HIS A 150 -11.89 17.04 -17.79
C HIS A 150 -12.85 16.70 -16.65
N THR A 151 -12.36 16.03 -15.63
CA THR A 151 -13.16 15.61 -14.48
C THR A 151 -13.14 16.62 -13.33
N ARG A 152 -12.20 17.57 -13.35
CA ARG A 152 -11.92 18.53 -12.26
C ARG A 152 -11.63 17.81 -10.92
N VAL A 153 -11.03 16.66 -10.99
CA VAL A 153 -10.65 15.86 -9.84
C VAL A 153 -9.13 15.73 -9.82
N HIS A 154 -8.55 15.84 -8.64
CA HIS A 154 -7.13 15.56 -8.46
C HIS A 154 -6.89 14.05 -8.38
N MET A 155 -5.78 13.61 -8.97
CA MET A 155 -5.33 12.22 -8.90
C MET A 155 -4.28 12.09 -7.81
N ALA A 156 -4.44 11.08 -6.96
CA ALA A 156 -3.45 10.77 -5.94
C ALA A 156 -2.10 10.40 -6.57
N PRO A 157 -0.98 10.94 -6.06
CA PRO A 157 0.34 10.58 -6.52
C PRO A 157 0.73 9.14 -6.08
N PRO A 158 1.78 8.55 -6.68
CA PRO A 158 2.20 7.18 -6.44
C PRO A 158 2.36 6.82 -4.96
N GLN A 159 3.02 7.69 -4.16
CA GLN A 159 3.24 7.45 -2.74
C GLN A 159 1.94 7.43 -1.92
N LEU A 160 0.91 8.16 -2.32
CA LEU A 160 -0.40 8.12 -1.66
C LEU A 160 -1.16 6.84 -2.02
N LYS A 161 -1.05 6.38 -3.27
CA LYS A 161 -1.61 5.11 -3.72
C LYS A 161 -0.93 3.90 -3.07
N ALA A 162 0.36 4.00 -2.73
CA ALA A 162 1.15 2.94 -2.10
C ALA A 162 0.89 2.79 -0.58
N ASN A 163 0.08 3.64 0.04
CA ASN A 163 -0.14 3.61 1.50
C ASN A 163 -0.55 2.22 2.00
N ASN A 164 0.08 1.77 3.09
CA ASN A 164 -0.04 0.42 3.68
C ASN A 164 0.39 -0.73 2.73
N GLY A 165 1.14 -0.44 1.68
CA GLY A 165 1.77 -1.36 0.76
C GLY A 165 3.26 -1.06 0.59
N ILE A 166 3.81 -1.26 -0.62
CA ILE A 166 5.20 -1.00 -0.99
C ILE A 166 5.25 -0.17 -2.27
#